data_b2b426f4a43e496da2157735c1e99594
#
_entry.id   b2b426f4a43e496da2157735c1e99594
#
_cell.length_a   1.000
_cell.length_b   1.000
_cell.length_c   1.000
_cell.angle_alpha   90.00
_cell.angle_beta   90.00
_cell.angle_gamma   90.00
#
_symmetry.space_group_name_H-M   'P 1'
#
loop_
_entity.id
_entity.type
_entity.pdbx_description
1 polymer ?
#
loop_
_entity_poly.entity_id
_entity_poly.type
_entity_poly.pdbx_seq_one_letter_code
_entity_poly.pdbx_strand_id
1 'polypeptide(L)'
;MKKIENKTFGGERPLFGAHDICIEGITIIDGESGIKCCNNIECHNSKFYGKYPWWHVNGSLITNCYFAPESRSAIWYSDNMVMKDCTIDGPKFFREMRNLELENVSINDADETFWKV
;
A
#
# COMPACT_ATOMS: atom_id res chain seq x y z
N MET A 1 -13.12 11.58 8.65
CA MET A 1 -12.04 11.12 7.76
C MET A 1 -12.19 11.74 6.38
N LYS A 2 -11.14 12.38 5.89
CA LYS A 2 -11.18 13.00 4.56
C LYS A 2 -11.14 11.92 3.48
N LYS A 3 -11.94 12.08 2.43
CA LYS A 3 -12.04 11.10 1.35
C LYS A 3 -11.41 11.61 0.06
N ILE A 4 -10.60 10.76 -0.58
CA ILE A 4 -10.00 11.03 -1.89
C ILE A 4 -10.51 9.95 -2.84
N GLU A 5 -11.17 10.35 -3.93
CA GLU A 5 -11.82 9.41 -4.84
C GLU A 5 -11.43 9.62 -6.29
N ASN A 6 -11.33 8.49 -7.01
CA ASN A 6 -11.29 8.44 -8.49
C ASN A 6 -10.24 9.37 -9.09
N LYS A 7 -9.02 9.35 -8.55
CA LYS A 7 -7.89 10.15 -9.03
C LYS A 7 -6.74 9.27 -9.48
N THR A 8 -5.92 9.83 -10.36
CA THR A 8 -4.67 9.21 -10.79
C THR A 8 -3.52 10.09 -10.32
N PHE A 9 -2.54 9.48 -9.64
CA PHE A 9 -1.35 10.17 -9.17
C PHE A 9 -0.11 9.60 -9.85
N GLY A 10 0.85 10.46 -10.13
CA GLY A 10 2.18 10.08 -10.59
C GLY A 10 3.22 10.93 -9.88
N GLY A 11 4.51 10.65 -10.13
CA GLY A 11 5.60 11.37 -9.50
C GLY A 11 5.93 10.83 -8.12
N GLU A 12 6.68 11.61 -7.35
CA GLU A 12 7.15 11.20 -6.03
C GLU A 12 6.22 11.69 -4.92
N ARG A 13 5.95 10.79 -3.95
CA ARG A 13 5.30 11.11 -2.67
C ARG A 13 3.99 11.89 -2.79
N PRO A 14 3.04 11.49 -3.65
CA PRO A 14 1.81 12.27 -3.82
C PRO A 14 0.98 12.44 -2.54
N LEU A 15 1.08 11.49 -1.58
CA LEU A 15 0.33 11.56 -0.32
C LEU A 15 1.25 11.50 0.90
N PHE A 16 2.31 12.30 0.86
CA PHE A 16 3.29 12.35 1.95
C PHE A 16 2.70 13.05 3.19
N GLY A 17 2.80 12.40 4.34
CA GLY A 17 2.38 12.99 5.59
C GLY A 17 0.88 13.09 5.81
N ALA A 18 0.08 12.35 5.08
CA ALA A 18 -1.38 12.38 5.20
C ALA A 18 -1.86 11.69 6.48
N HIS A 19 -2.97 12.16 7.04
CA HIS A 19 -3.57 11.61 8.24
C HIS A 19 -5.08 11.46 8.06
N ASP A 20 -5.65 10.37 8.59
CA ASP A 20 -7.09 10.14 8.63
C ASP A 20 -7.75 10.31 7.26
N ILE A 21 -7.25 9.58 6.28
CA ILE A 21 -7.71 9.66 4.90
C ILE A 21 -8.32 8.34 4.47
N CYS A 22 -9.46 8.41 3.77
CA CYS A 22 -10.03 7.29 3.06
C CYS A 22 -9.78 7.48 1.56
N ILE A 23 -9.10 6.52 0.97
CA ILE A 23 -8.74 6.53 -0.45
C ILE A 23 -9.61 5.51 -1.17
N GLU A 24 -10.26 5.93 -2.23
CA GLU A 24 -11.13 5.05 -3.01
C GLU A 24 -10.98 5.26 -4.50
N GLY A 25 -10.77 4.15 -5.23
CA GLY A 25 -10.72 4.18 -6.68
C GLY A 25 -9.59 5.00 -7.25
N ILE A 26 -8.44 5.07 -6.58
CA ILE A 26 -7.30 5.79 -7.11
C ILE A 26 -6.33 4.86 -7.82
N THR A 27 -5.51 5.45 -8.69
CA THR A 27 -4.43 4.76 -9.38
C THR A 27 -3.15 5.57 -9.23
N ILE A 28 -2.08 4.91 -8.77
CA ILE A 28 -0.75 5.51 -8.73
C ILE A 28 0.06 4.85 -9.85
N ILE A 29 0.33 5.63 -10.90
CA ILE A 29 0.86 5.10 -12.16
C ILE A 29 2.37 4.91 -12.18
N ASP A 30 3.12 5.76 -11.45
CA ASP A 30 4.57 5.65 -11.39
C ASP A 30 5.10 6.44 -10.18
N GLY A 31 6.42 6.55 -10.08
CA GLY A 31 7.07 7.31 -9.03
C GLY A 31 7.42 6.46 -7.82
N GLU A 32 7.65 7.10 -6.69
CA GLU A 32 8.06 6.45 -5.45
C GLU A 32 7.23 6.94 -4.26
N SER A 33 7.04 6.02 -3.30
CA SER A 33 6.47 6.35 -1.99
C SER A 33 5.15 7.12 -2.09
N GLY A 34 4.22 6.58 -2.85
CA GLY A 34 2.91 7.22 -3.05
C GLY A 34 2.22 7.57 -1.75
N ILE A 35 2.31 6.68 -0.75
CA ILE A 35 1.77 6.88 0.58
C ILE A 35 2.93 6.71 1.56
N LYS A 36 3.46 7.81 2.06
CA LYS A 36 4.66 7.79 2.91
C LYS A 36 4.46 8.64 4.16
N CYS A 37 4.92 8.12 5.29
CA CYS A 37 4.85 8.80 6.59
C CYS A 37 3.43 9.25 6.93
N CYS A 38 2.46 8.35 6.74
CA CYS A 38 1.04 8.61 6.95
C CYS A 38 0.53 7.86 8.17
N ASN A 39 -0.60 8.28 8.70
CA ASN A 39 -1.28 7.62 9.81
C ASN A 39 -2.76 7.44 9.50
N ASN A 40 -3.30 6.29 9.90
CA ASN A 40 -4.72 5.98 9.83
C ASN A 40 -5.28 6.17 8.42
N ILE A 41 -4.87 5.28 7.53
CA ILE A 41 -5.25 5.31 6.11
C ILE A 41 -6.19 4.14 5.81
N GLU A 42 -7.31 4.43 5.18
CA GLU A 42 -8.13 3.41 4.54
C GLU A 42 -7.97 3.52 3.03
N CYS A 43 -7.81 2.39 2.37
CA CYS A 43 -7.60 2.35 0.92
C CYS A 43 -8.45 1.24 0.32
N HIS A 44 -9.35 1.60 -0.58
CA HIS A 44 -10.28 0.66 -1.20
C HIS A 44 -10.28 0.80 -2.72
N ASN A 45 -10.36 -0.34 -3.42
CA ASN A 45 -10.57 -0.38 -4.87
C ASN A 45 -9.52 0.42 -5.65
N SER A 46 -8.27 0.31 -5.27
CA SER A 46 -7.18 1.12 -5.83
C SER A 46 -6.11 0.25 -6.47
N LYS A 47 -5.27 0.86 -7.32
CA LYS A 47 -4.20 0.18 -8.04
C LYS A 47 -2.89 0.92 -7.89
N PHE A 48 -1.81 0.16 -7.68
CA PHE A 48 -0.48 0.71 -7.43
C PHE A 48 0.52 0.14 -8.43
N TYR A 49 1.12 1.00 -9.23
CA TYR A 49 2.12 0.65 -10.24
C TYR A 49 3.50 1.28 -9.96
N GLY A 50 3.58 2.18 -8.98
CA GLY A 50 4.85 2.81 -8.60
C GLY A 50 5.64 1.98 -7.59
N LYS A 51 6.90 2.34 -7.35
CA LYS A 51 7.76 1.71 -6.37
C LYS A 51 7.47 2.23 -4.97
N TYR A 52 7.66 1.37 -3.97
CA TYR A 52 7.54 1.71 -2.55
C TYR A 52 6.22 2.43 -2.24
N PRO A 53 5.06 1.92 -2.65
CA PRO A 53 3.82 2.67 -2.53
C PRO A 53 3.38 2.93 -1.09
N TRP A 54 3.82 2.10 -0.14
CA TRP A 54 3.39 2.19 1.26
C TRP A 54 4.61 2.15 2.17
N TRP A 55 5.04 3.30 2.66
CA TRP A 55 6.30 3.42 3.39
C TRP A 55 6.10 4.20 4.68
N HIS A 56 6.47 3.62 5.83
CA HIS A 56 6.30 4.22 7.15
C HIS A 56 4.86 4.70 7.42
N VAL A 57 3.90 3.80 7.28
CA VAL A 57 2.50 4.10 7.54
C VAL A 57 2.04 3.33 8.78
N ASN A 58 1.42 4.02 9.71
CA ASN A 58 0.87 3.42 10.92
C ASN A 58 -0.66 3.45 10.88
N GLY A 59 -1.26 2.26 10.95
CA GLY A 59 -2.71 2.11 10.88
C GLY A 59 -3.23 2.14 9.45
N SER A 60 -3.47 0.97 8.88
CA SER A 60 -3.98 0.87 7.50
C SER A 60 -5.04 -0.21 7.39
N LEU A 61 -6.08 0.10 6.64
CA LEU A 61 -7.06 -0.88 6.18
C LEU A 61 -7.08 -0.83 4.65
N ILE A 62 -6.68 -1.92 4.01
CA ILE A 62 -6.55 -2.00 2.55
C ILE A 62 -7.49 -3.09 2.05
N THR A 63 -8.44 -2.75 1.20
CA THR A 63 -9.38 -3.72 0.65
C THR A 63 -9.50 -3.61 -0.87
N ASN A 64 -9.56 -4.76 -1.51
CA ASN A 64 -9.79 -4.87 -2.96
C ASN A 64 -8.83 -4.01 -3.78
N CYS A 65 -7.53 -4.08 -3.44
CA CYS A 65 -6.49 -3.33 -4.12
C CYS A 65 -5.58 -4.25 -4.91
N TYR A 66 -4.93 -3.68 -5.92
CA TYR A 66 -3.98 -4.38 -6.77
C TYR A 66 -2.61 -3.72 -6.71
N PHE A 67 -1.58 -4.53 -6.50
CA PHE A 67 -0.18 -4.11 -6.49
C PHE A 67 0.56 -4.78 -7.63
N ALA A 68 0.94 -4.01 -8.64
CA ALA A 68 1.56 -4.52 -9.86
C ALA A 68 3.01 -4.97 -9.64
N PRO A 69 3.62 -5.69 -10.60
CA PRO A 69 5.02 -6.12 -10.49
C PRO A 69 6.00 -4.96 -10.28
N GLU A 70 5.72 -3.78 -10.80
CA GLU A 70 6.55 -2.59 -10.62
C GLU A 70 6.49 -2.05 -9.19
N SER A 71 5.49 -2.44 -8.44
CA SER A 71 5.25 -2.01 -7.06
C SER A 71 6.06 -2.87 -6.07
N ARG A 72 7.36 -2.98 -6.30
CA ARG A 72 8.26 -3.76 -5.45
C ARG A 72 8.57 -3.02 -4.16
N SER A 73 8.94 -3.77 -3.13
CA SER A 73 9.23 -3.23 -1.80
C SER A 73 8.06 -2.38 -1.30
N ALA A 74 6.87 -2.87 -1.54
CA ALA A 74 5.69 -2.04 -1.57
C ALA A 74 5.25 -1.55 -0.20
N ILE A 75 5.33 -2.40 0.82
CA ILE A 75 4.84 -2.07 2.17
C ILE A 75 5.96 -2.34 3.16
N TRP A 76 6.76 -1.32 3.42
CA TRP A 76 7.90 -1.42 4.31
C TRP A 76 7.75 -0.50 5.51
N TYR A 77 8.23 -0.95 6.66
CA TYR A 77 8.26 -0.19 7.92
C TYR A 77 6.89 0.33 8.32
N SER A 78 5.84 -0.45 8.05
CA SER A 78 4.47 -0.06 8.38
C SER A 78 3.91 -0.96 9.46
N ASP A 79 3.11 -0.40 10.36
CA ASP A 79 2.56 -1.11 11.50
C ASP A 79 1.04 -1.09 11.49
N ASN A 80 0.43 -2.09 12.14
CA ASN A 80 -1.02 -2.15 12.37
C ASN A 80 -1.81 -2.10 11.06
N MET A 81 -1.57 -3.08 10.19
CA MET A 81 -2.20 -3.15 8.88
C MET A 81 -3.14 -4.34 8.79
N VAL A 82 -4.31 -4.11 8.21
CA VAL A 82 -5.24 -5.15 7.79
C VAL A 82 -5.43 -5.05 6.28
N MET A 83 -5.24 -6.17 5.59
CA MET A 83 -5.39 -6.24 4.14
C MET A 83 -6.36 -7.34 3.78
N LYS A 84 -7.37 -7.03 2.96
CA LYS A 84 -8.41 -7.98 2.55
C LYS A 84 -8.67 -7.92 1.06
N ASP A 85 -8.90 -9.08 0.45
CA ASP A 85 -9.29 -9.20 -0.95
C ASP A 85 -8.35 -8.48 -1.91
N CYS A 86 -7.04 -8.61 -1.68
CA CYS A 86 -6.03 -7.93 -2.47
C CYS A 86 -5.22 -8.92 -3.32
N THR A 87 -4.65 -8.42 -4.41
CA THR A 87 -3.73 -9.17 -5.26
C THR A 87 -2.39 -8.47 -5.31
N ILE A 88 -1.32 -9.22 -5.05
CA ILE A 88 0.04 -8.70 -4.99
C ILE A 88 0.89 -9.42 -6.01
N ASP A 89 1.39 -8.69 -7.01
CA ASP A 89 2.27 -9.22 -8.04
C ASP A 89 3.71 -8.70 -7.91
N GLY A 90 3.99 -7.81 -6.96
CA GLY A 90 5.32 -7.26 -6.75
C GLY A 90 6.18 -8.09 -5.80
N PRO A 91 7.50 -8.20 -6.05
CA PRO A 91 8.42 -8.89 -5.16
C PRO A 91 8.82 -8.03 -3.95
N LYS A 92 9.39 -8.69 -2.93
CA LYS A 92 9.91 -8.03 -1.72
C LYS A 92 8.87 -7.15 -1.04
N PHE A 93 7.66 -7.66 -0.92
CA PHE A 93 6.49 -6.82 -0.66
C PHE A 93 6.43 -6.29 0.77
N PHE A 94 6.51 -7.18 1.77
CA PHE A 94 6.41 -6.78 3.18
C PHE A 94 7.78 -6.82 3.86
N ARG A 95 8.09 -5.78 4.63
CA ARG A 95 9.34 -5.75 5.39
C ARG A 95 9.22 -4.87 6.63
N GLU A 96 9.81 -5.33 7.75
CA GLU A 96 9.87 -4.56 9.00
C GLU A 96 8.49 -4.09 9.46
N MET A 97 7.56 -5.03 9.57
CA MET A 97 6.17 -4.72 9.94
C MET A 97 5.79 -5.38 11.25
N ARG A 98 4.86 -4.77 11.96
CA ARG A 98 4.22 -5.32 13.15
C ARG A 98 2.71 -5.29 12.99
N ASN A 99 2.02 -6.34 13.49
CA ASN A 99 0.57 -6.46 13.46
C ASN A 99 0.00 -6.40 12.04
N LEU A 100 0.44 -7.34 11.21
CA LEU A 100 -0.07 -7.51 9.85
C LEU A 100 -1.11 -8.61 9.84
N GLU A 101 -2.32 -8.31 9.36
CA GLU A 101 -3.38 -9.28 9.13
C GLU A 101 -3.71 -9.35 7.64
N LEU A 102 -3.75 -10.56 7.09
CA LEU A 102 -4.08 -10.81 5.70
C LEU A 102 -5.29 -11.73 5.63
N GLU A 103 -6.30 -11.32 4.85
CA GLU A 103 -7.48 -12.14 4.59
C GLU A 103 -7.77 -12.15 3.09
N ASN A 104 -7.81 -13.35 2.52
CA ASN A 104 -8.06 -13.53 1.08
C ASN A 104 -7.12 -12.69 0.20
N VAL A 105 -5.82 -12.78 0.47
CA VAL A 105 -4.78 -12.05 -0.27
C VAL A 105 -4.00 -13.05 -1.11
N SER A 106 -3.88 -12.75 -2.41
CA SER A 106 -3.10 -13.54 -3.35
C SER A 106 -1.74 -12.90 -3.58
N ILE A 107 -0.67 -13.63 -3.29
CA ILE A 107 0.70 -13.17 -3.49
C ILE A 107 1.32 -14.05 -4.56
N ASN A 108 1.55 -13.50 -5.75
CA ASN A 108 2.02 -14.27 -6.90
C ASN A 108 3.54 -14.35 -7.02
N ASP A 109 4.26 -13.38 -6.44
CA ASP A 109 5.72 -13.42 -6.36
C ASP A 109 6.12 -13.17 -4.92
N ALA A 110 6.48 -14.24 -4.20
CA ALA A 110 6.81 -14.16 -2.78
C ALA A 110 8.32 -14.02 -2.51
N ASP A 111 9.10 -13.65 -3.52
CA ASP A 111 10.54 -13.50 -3.37
C ASP A 111 10.88 -12.41 -2.34
N GLU A 112 11.59 -12.79 -1.29
CA GLU A 112 11.95 -11.93 -0.15
C GLU A 112 10.76 -11.19 0.47
N THR A 113 9.56 -11.75 0.35
CA THR A 113 8.36 -11.23 1.02
C THR A 113 8.35 -11.70 2.48
N PHE A 114 7.71 -10.92 3.36
CA PHE A 114 7.63 -11.18 4.81
C PHE A 114 8.97 -11.13 5.54
N TRP A 115 9.85 -10.24 5.14
CA TRP A 115 11.11 -10.04 5.86
C TRP A 115 10.84 -9.28 7.16
N LYS A 116 11.14 -9.92 8.30
CA LYS A 116 10.90 -9.37 9.64
C LYS A 116 9.46 -8.87 9.85
N VAL A 117 8.53 -9.73 9.55
CA VAL A 117 7.10 -9.46 9.76
C VAL A 117 6.56 -10.33 10.89
#